data_0c47315c0fbc0392e20bbddcb54a9a5f
#
_entry.id   0c47315c0fbc0392e20bbddcb54a9a5f
#
_cell.length_a   1.000
_cell.length_b   1.000
_cell.length_c   1.000
_cell.angle_alpha   90.00
_cell.angle_beta   90.00
_cell.angle_gamma   90.00
#
_symmetry.space_group_name_H-M   'P 1'
#
loop_
_entity.id
_entity.type
_entity.pdbx_description
1 polymer ?
#
loop_
_entity_poly.entity_id
_entity_poly.type
_entity_poly.pdbx_seq_one_letter_code
_entity_poly.pdbx_strand_id
1 'polypeptide(L)'
;SLAAYPLAKHDFPGKKFLFSMVVLSLMFSYNVTAIPNYMIISWLGINNTYLAVILPAFAYGLGLYLMKQFMEQIPDSLIESARLDGAGEFRIFFSIIMPNVKPAWLTLAIFQFQTLWANTGSGFLRSEQLKPLQYALYQIVAGGPARQGAGAVVQLIIAAIPITFFIICQSNVIETMTTSLSLIHI
;
A
#
# COMPACT_ATOMS: atom_id res chain seq x y z
N SER A 1 -3.10 7.91 0.26
CA SER A 1 -4.32 8.66 -0.11
C SER A 1 -4.23 10.13 0.27
N LEU A 2 -3.88 10.47 1.53
CA LEU A 2 -3.78 11.87 2.00
C LEU A 2 -2.80 12.72 1.18
N ALA A 3 -1.66 12.17 0.80
CA ALA A 3 -0.69 12.87 -0.03
C ALA A 3 -1.10 12.93 -1.53
N ALA A 4 -1.91 11.98 -1.98
CA ALA A 4 -2.39 11.96 -3.35
C ALA A 4 -3.45 13.05 -3.63
N TYR A 5 -4.26 13.38 -2.63
CA TYR A 5 -5.35 14.36 -2.78
C TYR A 5 -4.85 15.77 -3.15
N PRO A 6 -3.89 16.39 -2.43
CA PRO A 6 -3.35 17.67 -2.85
C PRO A 6 -2.68 17.61 -4.22
N LEU A 7 -1.98 16.52 -4.54
CA LEU A 7 -1.35 16.33 -5.83
C LEU A 7 -2.36 16.15 -6.97
N ALA A 8 -3.59 15.69 -6.69
CA ALA A 8 -4.64 15.54 -7.67
C ALA A 8 -5.44 16.85 -7.87
N LYS A 9 -5.87 17.49 -6.77
CA LYS A 9 -6.94 18.49 -6.74
C LYS A 9 -6.52 19.91 -6.36
N HIS A 10 -5.27 20.10 -5.96
CA HIS A 10 -4.76 21.44 -5.63
C HIS A 10 -3.63 21.84 -6.56
N ASP A 11 -3.57 23.12 -6.89
CA ASP A 11 -2.44 23.72 -7.60
C ASP A 11 -1.56 24.48 -6.63
N PHE A 12 -0.31 24.07 -6.55
CA PHE A 12 0.71 24.69 -5.71
C PHE A 12 2.08 24.68 -6.40
N PRO A 13 2.96 25.63 -6.08
CA PRO A 13 4.29 25.67 -6.66
C PRO A 13 5.08 24.40 -6.29
N GLY A 14 5.72 23.77 -7.30
CA GLY A 14 6.48 22.54 -7.09
C GLY A 14 5.69 21.23 -7.25
N LYS A 15 4.36 21.24 -7.45
CA LYS A 15 3.52 20.06 -7.67
C LYS A 15 4.10 19.10 -8.71
N LYS A 16 4.47 19.62 -9.88
CA LYS A 16 5.05 18.82 -10.98
C LYS A 16 6.38 18.18 -10.59
N PHE A 17 7.23 18.92 -9.89
CA PHE A 17 8.51 18.42 -9.42
C PHE A 17 8.33 17.28 -8.39
N LEU A 18 7.48 17.47 -7.39
CA LEU A 18 7.20 16.45 -6.40
C LEU A 18 6.61 15.19 -7.04
N PHE A 19 5.68 15.35 -7.98
CA PHE A 19 5.09 14.20 -8.66
C PHE A 19 6.10 13.50 -9.57
N SER A 20 6.97 14.23 -10.27
CA SER A 20 8.02 13.61 -11.08
C SER A 20 9.03 12.83 -10.21
N MET A 21 9.35 13.28 -9.00
CA MET A 21 10.16 12.52 -8.04
C MET A 21 9.49 11.19 -7.65
N VAL A 22 8.17 11.19 -7.43
CA VAL A 22 7.41 9.96 -7.15
C VAL A 22 7.50 9.00 -8.34
N VAL A 23 7.26 9.49 -9.56
CA VAL A 23 7.34 8.67 -10.78
C VAL A 23 8.76 8.13 -10.98
N LEU A 24 9.78 8.97 -10.77
CA LEU A 24 11.18 8.55 -10.85
C LEU A 24 11.49 7.46 -9.80
N SER A 25 10.93 7.56 -8.60
CA SER A 25 11.14 6.56 -7.54
C SER A 25 10.63 5.16 -7.92
N LEU A 26 9.63 5.06 -8.80
CA LEU A 26 9.12 3.78 -9.29
C LEU A 26 10.09 3.04 -10.22
N MET A 27 11.07 3.73 -10.77
CA MET A 27 12.10 3.12 -11.62
C MET A 27 13.19 2.41 -10.81
N PHE A 28 13.30 2.71 -9.52
CA PHE A 28 14.29 2.06 -8.65
C PHE A 28 13.77 0.73 -8.13
N SER A 29 14.53 -0.34 -8.36
CA SER A 29 14.22 -1.64 -7.76
C SER A 29 14.53 -1.65 -6.27
N TYR A 30 13.85 -2.52 -5.52
CA TYR A 30 14.09 -2.72 -4.09
C TYR A 30 15.58 -3.01 -3.78
N ASN A 31 16.26 -3.78 -4.63
CA ASN A 31 17.67 -4.14 -4.42
C ASN A 31 18.59 -2.92 -4.41
N VAL A 32 18.32 -1.92 -5.24
CA VAL A 32 19.10 -0.68 -5.29
C VAL A 32 18.85 0.18 -4.05
N THR A 33 17.61 0.23 -3.58
CA THR A 33 17.23 1.04 -2.43
C THR A 33 17.46 0.38 -1.08
N ALA A 34 17.77 -0.92 -1.05
CA ALA A 34 17.94 -1.70 0.19
C ALA A 34 19.06 -1.14 1.09
N ILE A 35 20.23 -0.82 0.51
CA ILE A 35 21.37 -0.29 1.26
C ILE A 35 21.08 1.11 1.83
N PRO A 36 20.66 2.11 1.02
CA PRO A 36 20.26 3.41 1.55
C PRO A 36 19.18 3.33 2.62
N ASN A 37 18.18 2.47 2.43
CA ASN A 37 17.10 2.27 3.40
C ASN A 37 17.63 1.73 4.74
N TYR A 38 18.53 0.74 4.69
CA TYR A 38 19.19 0.23 5.89
C TYR A 38 20.02 1.31 6.61
N MET A 39 20.73 2.15 5.86
CA MET A 39 21.52 3.24 6.43
C MET A 39 20.64 4.25 7.15
N ILE A 40 19.50 4.64 6.56
CA ILE A 40 18.56 5.59 7.17
C ILE A 40 17.96 4.98 8.45
N ILE A 41 17.52 3.73 8.42
CA ILE A 41 16.94 3.04 9.58
C ILE A 41 17.99 2.90 10.70
N SER A 42 19.25 2.61 10.35
CA SER A 42 20.35 2.55 11.31
C SER A 42 20.66 3.93 11.91
N TRP A 43 20.65 4.97 11.09
CA TRP A 43 20.86 6.34 11.57
C TRP A 43 19.74 6.82 12.50
N LEU A 44 18.50 6.43 12.23
CA LEU A 44 17.35 6.70 13.11
C LEU A 44 17.36 5.87 14.41
N GLY A 45 18.26 4.88 14.54
CA GLY A 45 18.36 4.04 15.73
C GLY A 45 17.20 3.07 15.93
N ILE A 46 16.35 2.82 14.90
CA ILE A 46 15.16 1.96 14.97
C ILE A 46 15.39 0.54 14.51
N ASN A 47 16.65 0.14 14.30
CA ASN A 47 17.02 -1.26 14.01
C ASN A 47 16.49 -2.19 15.09
N ASN A 48 16.09 -3.40 14.67
CA ASN A 48 15.55 -4.43 15.56
C ASN A 48 14.27 -4.02 16.30
N THR A 49 13.45 -3.20 15.63
CA THR A 49 12.10 -2.84 16.09
C THR A 49 11.09 -3.04 14.96
N TYR A 50 9.81 -3.18 15.28
CA TYR A 50 8.76 -3.23 14.25
C TYR A 50 8.70 -1.96 13.40
N LEU A 51 9.12 -0.81 13.94
CA LEU A 51 9.16 0.45 13.20
C LEU A 51 10.11 0.38 11.99
N ALA A 52 11.19 -0.42 12.06
CA ALA A 52 12.10 -0.61 10.94
C ALA A 52 11.43 -1.25 9.72
N VAL A 53 10.36 -2.01 9.92
CA VAL A 53 9.58 -2.63 8.84
C VAL A 53 8.37 -1.77 8.46
N ILE A 54 7.70 -1.18 9.46
CA ILE A 54 6.45 -0.42 9.26
C ILE A 54 6.72 0.93 8.59
N LEU A 55 7.76 1.65 9.02
CA LEU A 55 8.03 3.01 8.53
C LEU A 55 8.31 3.07 7.02
N PRO A 56 9.16 2.20 6.43
CA PRO A 56 9.34 2.17 4.97
C PRO A 56 8.07 1.78 4.21
N ALA A 57 7.17 1.01 4.82
CA ALA A 57 5.94 0.57 4.19
C ALA A 57 4.94 1.72 3.92
N PHE A 58 5.05 2.84 4.65
CA PHE A 58 4.25 4.04 4.35
C PHE A 58 4.67 4.72 3.04
N ALA A 59 5.90 4.54 2.59
CA ALA A 59 6.43 5.12 1.37
C ALA A 59 6.09 4.26 0.14
N TYR A 60 4.79 4.09 -0.14
CA TYR A 60 4.32 3.30 -1.28
C TYR A 60 4.08 4.17 -2.51
N GLY A 61 5.12 4.36 -3.33
CA GLY A 61 5.10 5.25 -4.49
C GLY A 61 4.04 4.86 -5.53
N LEU A 62 3.88 3.57 -5.86
CA LEU A 62 2.86 3.09 -6.79
C LEU A 62 1.44 3.40 -6.26
N GLY A 63 1.22 3.22 -4.96
CA GLY A 63 -0.05 3.57 -4.32
C GLY A 63 -0.38 5.05 -4.44
N LEU A 64 0.61 5.92 -4.22
CA LEU A 64 0.43 7.37 -4.37
C LEU A 64 0.13 7.73 -5.82
N TYR A 65 0.89 7.18 -6.78
CA TYR A 65 0.68 7.40 -8.22
C TYR A 65 -0.74 7.02 -8.64
N LEU A 66 -1.17 5.79 -8.35
CA LEU A 66 -2.49 5.30 -8.75
C LEU A 66 -3.61 6.07 -8.05
N MET A 67 -3.51 6.33 -6.74
CA MET A 67 -4.51 7.12 -6.03
C MET A 67 -4.68 8.52 -6.62
N LYS A 68 -3.58 9.17 -6.97
CA LYS A 68 -3.63 10.47 -7.65
C LYS A 68 -4.38 10.38 -8.97
N GLN A 69 -4.10 9.37 -9.82
CA GLN A 69 -4.78 9.18 -11.10
C GLN A 69 -6.30 8.96 -10.94
N PHE A 70 -6.71 8.17 -9.95
CA PHE A 70 -8.13 7.95 -9.68
C PHE A 70 -8.82 9.20 -9.12
N MET A 71 -8.14 9.95 -8.24
CA MET A 71 -8.70 11.18 -7.70
C MET A 71 -8.83 12.29 -8.76
N GLU A 72 -7.96 12.32 -9.76
CA GLU A 72 -8.05 13.28 -10.88
C GLU A 72 -9.32 13.08 -11.73
N GLN A 73 -9.86 11.88 -11.79
CA GLN A 73 -11.08 11.57 -12.56
C GLN A 73 -12.35 12.13 -11.90
N ILE A 74 -12.31 12.49 -10.63
CA ILE A 74 -13.47 13.07 -9.93
C ILE A 74 -13.68 14.50 -10.47
N PRO A 75 -14.89 14.86 -10.90
CA PRO A 75 -15.21 16.21 -11.38
C PRO A 75 -14.95 17.28 -10.31
N ASP A 76 -14.29 18.36 -10.68
CA ASP A 76 -13.99 19.46 -9.75
C ASP A 76 -15.26 20.17 -9.28
N SER A 77 -16.34 20.15 -10.08
CA SER A 77 -17.64 20.68 -9.73
C SER A 77 -18.23 20.09 -8.43
N LEU A 78 -17.94 18.81 -8.14
CA LEU A 78 -18.36 18.19 -6.86
C LEU A 78 -17.62 18.79 -5.67
N ILE A 79 -16.35 19.11 -5.84
CA ILE A 79 -15.53 19.72 -4.80
C ILE A 79 -15.93 21.18 -4.58
N GLU A 80 -16.17 21.90 -5.68
CA GLU A 80 -16.60 23.30 -5.63
C GLU A 80 -17.98 23.44 -4.97
N SER A 81 -18.94 22.58 -5.33
CA SER A 81 -20.26 22.56 -4.68
C SER A 81 -20.14 22.35 -3.17
N ALA A 82 -19.33 21.39 -2.75
CA ALA A 82 -19.12 21.12 -1.33
C ALA A 82 -18.45 22.29 -0.59
N ARG A 83 -17.54 23.01 -1.26
CA ARG A 83 -16.94 24.23 -0.69
C ARG A 83 -17.96 25.35 -0.55
N LEU A 84 -18.87 25.50 -1.52
CA LEU A 84 -19.98 26.47 -1.42
C LEU A 84 -20.93 26.14 -0.25
N ASP A 85 -21.11 24.84 0.03
CA ASP A 85 -21.85 24.35 1.20
C ASP A 85 -21.08 24.48 2.53
N GLY A 86 -19.90 25.08 2.52
CA GLY A 86 -19.08 25.31 3.70
C GLY A 86 -18.27 24.10 4.19
N ALA A 87 -18.11 23.06 3.37
CA ALA A 87 -17.32 21.90 3.76
C ALA A 87 -15.82 22.22 3.73
N GLY A 88 -15.13 21.92 4.84
CA GLY A 88 -13.68 22.02 4.90
C GLY A 88 -12.98 20.88 4.14
N GLU A 89 -11.71 21.05 3.79
CA GLU A 89 -10.92 20.10 2.96
C GLU A 89 -10.89 18.67 3.51
N PHE A 90 -10.79 18.49 4.83
CA PHE A 90 -10.86 17.16 5.44
C PHE A 90 -12.23 16.50 5.25
N ARG A 91 -13.31 17.27 5.36
CA ARG A 91 -14.65 16.76 5.13
C ARG A 91 -14.85 16.37 3.66
N ILE A 92 -14.37 17.18 2.73
CA ILE A 92 -14.38 16.87 1.29
C ILE A 92 -13.59 15.59 1.02
N PHE A 93 -12.39 15.46 1.59
CA PHE A 93 -11.55 14.28 1.42
C PHE A 93 -12.25 13.00 1.91
N PHE A 94 -12.75 12.97 3.15
CA PHE A 94 -13.33 11.74 3.73
C PHE A 94 -14.73 11.44 3.23
N SER A 95 -15.56 12.47 2.98
CA SER A 95 -16.99 12.28 2.64
C SER A 95 -17.26 12.24 1.13
N ILE A 96 -16.39 12.83 0.30
CA ILE A 96 -16.59 12.88 -1.15
C ILE A 96 -15.50 12.09 -1.87
N ILE A 97 -14.22 12.44 -1.67
CA ILE A 97 -13.13 11.86 -2.46
C ILE A 97 -12.95 10.37 -2.15
N MET A 98 -12.75 10.01 -0.88
CA MET A 98 -12.45 8.61 -0.49
C MET A 98 -13.55 7.61 -0.85
N PRO A 99 -14.86 7.92 -0.70
CA PRO A 99 -15.93 7.03 -1.17
C PRO A 99 -15.93 6.83 -2.69
N ASN A 100 -15.70 7.90 -3.46
CA ASN A 100 -15.68 7.83 -4.93
C ASN A 100 -14.50 7.02 -5.50
N VAL A 101 -13.36 6.97 -4.80
CA VAL A 101 -12.19 6.17 -5.20
C VAL A 101 -12.11 4.83 -4.44
N LYS A 102 -13.23 4.36 -3.87
CA LYS A 102 -13.28 3.12 -3.09
C LYS A 102 -12.68 1.90 -3.82
N PRO A 103 -12.97 1.62 -5.09
CA PRO A 103 -12.37 0.50 -5.80
C PRO A 103 -10.83 0.59 -5.86
N ALA A 104 -10.31 1.80 -6.09
CA ALA A 104 -8.88 2.03 -6.21
C ALA A 104 -8.14 1.76 -4.90
N TRP A 105 -8.56 2.34 -3.78
CA TRP A 105 -7.86 2.13 -2.52
C TRP A 105 -8.04 0.71 -1.96
N LEU A 106 -9.16 0.01 -2.26
CA LEU A 106 -9.32 -1.41 -1.94
C LEU A 106 -8.31 -2.27 -2.71
N THR A 107 -8.17 -2.02 -4.02
CA THR A 107 -7.18 -2.73 -4.86
C THR A 107 -5.75 -2.48 -4.34
N LEU A 108 -5.42 -1.24 -4.01
CA LEU A 108 -4.11 -0.90 -3.44
C LEU A 108 -3.89 -1.52 -2.07
N ALA A 109 -4.94 -1.63 -1.24
CA ALA A 109 -4.86 -2.33 0.05
C ALA A 109 -4.51 -3.80 -0.13
N ILE A 110 -5.09 -4.47 -1.14
CA ILE A 110 -4.76 -5.87 -1.48
C ILE A 110 -3.29 -5.99 -1.89
N PHE A 111 -2.81 -5.14 -2.81
CA PHE A 111 -1.41 -5.18 -3.27
C PHE A 111 -0.42 -4.90 -2.14
N GLN A 112 -0.70 -3.89 -1.31
CA GLN A 112 0.16 -3.55 -0.19
C GLN A 112 0.14 -4.65 0.88
N PHE A 113 -1.01 -5.25 1.14
CA PHE A 113 -1.11 -6.39 2.05
C PHE A 113 -0.26 -7.55 1.56
N GLN A 114 -0.34 -7.92 0.27
CA GLN A 114 0.48 -9.00 -0.30
C GLN A 114 1.98 -8.70 -0.18
N THR A 115 2.38 -7.47 -0.48
CA THR A 115 3.79 -7.04 -0.39
C THR A 115 4.31 -7.13 1.05
N LEU A 116 3.53 -6.65 2.02
CA LEU A 116 3.89 -6.70 3.42
C LEU A 116 3.85 -8.12 3.99
N TRP A 117 2.88 -8.92 3.56
CA TRP A 117 2.76 -10.31 3.97
C TRP A 117 3.96 -11.15 3.51
N ALA A 118 4.49 -10.88 2.31
CA ALA A 118 5.67 -11.56 1.79
C ALA A 118 6.98 -11.11 2.44
N ASN A 119 6.97 -10.03 3.23
CA ASN A 119 8.17 -9.47 3.82
C ASN A 119 8.71 -10.35 4.96
N THR A 120 9.95 -10.80 4.84
CA THR A 120 10.62 -11.60 5.88
C THR A 120 11.19 -10.78 7.02
N GLY A 121 11.31 -9.46 6.87
CA GLY A 121 11.94 -8.56 7.85
C GLY A 121 13.44 -8.85 8.11
N SER A 122 14.03 -9.78 7.36
CA SER A 122 15.37 -10.34 7.62
C SER A 122 16.50 -9.30 7.61
N GLY A 123 16.32 -8.18 6.88
CA GLY A 123 17.32 -7.12 6.81
C GLY A 123 17.39 -6.22 8.04
N PHE A 124 16.32 -6.11 8.82
CA PHE A 124 16.18 -5.13 9.90
C PHE A 124 15.96 -5.77 11.28
N LEU A 125 15.42 -6.99 11.32
CA LEU A 125 15.05 -7.68 12.56
C LEU A 125 16.08 -8.77 12.88
N ARG A 126 16.76 -8.62 14.02
CA ARG A 126 17.76 -9.57 14.51
C ARG A 126 17.20 -10.53 15.56
N SER A 127 16.29 -10.04 16.42
CA SER A 127 15.69 -10.84 17.49
C SER A 127 14.70 -11.83 16.93
N GLU A 128 14.78 -13.10 17.31
CA GLU A 128 13.87 -14.18 16.88
C GLU A 128 12.39 -13.86 17.18
N GLN A 129 12.14 -13.20 18.31
CA GLN A 129 10.79 -12.82 18.75
C GLN A 129 10.09 -11.79 17.84
N LEU A 130 10.87 -11.01 17.08
CA LEU A 130 10.37 -9.97 16.19
C LEU A 130 10.22 -10.44 14.74
N LYS A 131 10.74 -11.62 14.41
CA LYS A 131 10.75 -12.13 13.04
C LYS A 131 9.36 -12.52 12.57
N PRO A 132 8.94 -12.12 11.36
CA PRO A 132 7.66 -12.50 10.79
C PRO A 132 7.56 -14.00 10.52
N LEU A 133 6.31 -14.48 10.40
CA LEU A 133 6.02 -15.89 10.09
C LEU A 133 6.68 -16.36 8.78
N GLN A 134 6.80 -15.49 7.79
CA GLN A 134 7.49 -15.76 6.52
C GLN A 134 8.98 -16.10 6.73
N TYR A 135 9.63 -15.48 7.70
CA TYR A 135 11.01 -15.80 8.05
C TYR A 135 11.12 -17.20 8.66
N ALA A 136 10.17 -17.60 9.51
CA ALA A 136 10.15 -18.94 10.10
C ALA A 136 9.99 -20.01 9.01
N LEU A 137 9.12 -19.79 8.02
CA LEU A 137 9.00 -20.68 6.86
C LEU A 137 10.33 -20.80 6.12
N TYR A 138 10.98 -19.67 5.83
CA TYR A 138 12.27 -19.67 5.16
C TYR A 138 13.31 -20.53 5.90
N GLN A 139 13.39 -20.42 7.24
CA GLN A 139 14.30 -21.23 8.05
C GLN A 139 13.95 -22.73 8.02
N ILE A 140 12.66 -23.08 8.04
CA ILE A 140 12.23 -24.49 7.97
C ILE A 140 12.66 -25.08 6.64
N VAL A 141 12.41 -24.39 5.53
CA VAL A 141 12.77 -24.86 4.18
C VAL A 141 14.28 -24.91 3.99
N ALA A 142 15.03 -23.96 4.53
CA ALA A 142 16.51 -23.94 4.49
C ALA A 142 17.13 -25.12 5.26
N GLY A 143 16.39 -25.77 6.15
CA GLY A 143 16.82 -26.95 6.89
C GLY A 143 16.96 -28.25 6.08
N GLY A 144 16.76 -28.19 4.76
CA GLY A 144 17.01 -29.28 3.80
C GLY A 144 15.85 -30.23 3.59
N PRO A 145 16.08 -31.31 2.79
CA PRO A 145 15.02 -32.22 2.32
C PRO A 145 14.20 -32.88 3.43
N ALA A 146 14.81 -33.18 4.57
CA ALA A 146 14.12 -33.80 5.71
C ALA A 146 13.00 -32.92 6.31
N ARG A 147 13.02 -31.61 6.07
CA ARG A 147 12.02 -30.66 6.58
C ARG A 147 11.01 -30.19 5.53
N GLN A 148 11.09 -30.68 4.30
CA GLN A 148 10.20 -30.25 3.22
C GLN A 148 8.72 -30.50 3.54
N GLY A 149 8.38 -31.63 4.16
CA GLY A 149 7.00 -31.92 4.56
C GLY A 149 6.45 -30.91 5.57
N ALA A 150 7.24 -30.58 6.60
CA ALA A 150 6.88 -29.54 7.57
C ALA A 150 6.77 -28.15 6.91
N GLY A 151 7.69 -27.84 6.00
CA GLY A 151 7.67 -26.61 5.21
C GLY A 151 6.40 -26.48 4.37
N ALA A 152 5.96 -27.54 3.71
CA ALA A 152 4.73 -27.57 2.91
C ALA A 152 3.48 -27.26 3.76
N VAL A 153 3.38 -27.86 4.95
CA VAL A 153 2.26 -27.60 5.87
C VAL A 153 2.23 -26.14 6.32
N VAL A 154 3.38 -25.61 6.74
CA VAL A 154 3.50 -24.19 7.15
C VAL A 154 3.17 -23.25 5.99
N GLN A 155 3.61 -23.59 4.76
CA GLN A 155 3.31 -22.79 3.58
C GLN A 155 1.81 -22.76 3.26
N LEU A 156 1.08 -23.86 3.45
CA LEU A 156 -0.38 -23.90 3.29
C LEU A 156 -1.07 -22.97 4.30
N ILE A 157 -0.65 -23.00 5.56
CA ILE A 157 -1.20 -22.13 6.60
C ILE A 157 -0.93 -20.64 6.27
N ILE A 158 0.30 -20.32 5.83
CA ILE A 158 0.69 -18.96 5.45
C ILE A 158 -0.10 -18.51 4.21
N ALA A 159 -0.35 -19.37 3.24
CA ALA A 159 -1.12 -19.04 2.04
C ALA A 159 -2.62 -18.85 2.32
N ALA A 160 -3.17 -19.51 3.33
CA ALA A 160 -4.60 -19.39 3.68
C ALA A 160 -4.99 -17.95 4.06
N ILE A 161 -4.11 -17.20 4.73
CA ILE A 161 -4.40 -15.84 5.20
C ILE A 161 -4.58 -14.85 4.04
N PRO A 162 -3.64 -14.70 3.07
CA PRO A 162 -3.86 -13.79 1.94
C PRO A 162 -5.00 -14.25 1.02
N ILE A 163 -5.25 -15.55 0.89
CA ILE A 163 -6.39 -16.06 0.13
C ILE A 163 -7.71 -15.63 0.79
N THR A 164 -7.84 -15.81 2.10
CA THR A 164 -9.02 -15.39 2.85
C THR A 164 -9.22 -13.87 2.78
N PHE A 165 -8.14 -13.10 2.95
CA PHE A 165 -8.18 -11.65 2.80
C PHE A 165 -8.63 -11.23 1.40
N PHE A 166 -8.10 -11.86 0.36
CA PHE A 166 -8.50 -11.60 -1.02
C PHE A 166 -9.98 -11.91 -1.26
N ILE A 167 -10.48 -13.06 -0.79
CA ILE A 167 -11.89 -13.46 -0.94
C ILE A 167 -12.83 -12.42 -0.28
N ILE A 168 -12.47 -11.92 0.90
CA ILE A 168 -13.27 -10.90 1.59
C ILE A 168 -13.25 -9.56 0.84
N CYS A 169 -12.08 -9.18 0.32
CA CYS A 169 -11.95 -7.89 -0.38
C CYS A 169 -12.54 -7.90 -1.79
N GLN A 170 -12.48 -9.02 -2.52
CA GLN A 170 -12.91 -9.10 -3.92
C GLN A 170 -14.42 -8.82 -4.10
N SER A 171 -15.25 -9.27 -3.17
CA SER A 171 -16.70 -9.02 -3.24
C SER A 171 -17.01 -7.51 -3.25
N ASN A 172 -16.33 -6.75 -2.43
CA ASN A 172 -16.47 -5.28 -2.37
C ASN A 172 -15.91 -4.58 -3.62
N VAL A 173 -14.86 -5.11 -4.23
CA VAL A 173 -14.28 -4.55 -5.47
C VAL A 173 -15.23 -4.78 -6.65
N ILE A 174 -15.80 -5.98 -6.79
CA ILE A 174 -16.72 -6.31 -7.88
C ILE A 174 -18.01 -5.48 -7.76
N GLU A 175 -18.59 -5.37 -6.57
CA GLU A 175 -19.80 -4.60 -6.34
C GLU A 175 -19.62 -3.12 -6.69
N THR A 176 -18.49 -2.53 -6.35
CA THR A 176 -18.21 -1.12 -6.67
C THR A 176 -17.91 -0.90 -8.15
N MET A 177 -17.32 -1.87 -8.85
CA MET A 177 -17.13 -1.77 -10.30
C MET A 177 -18.45 -1.88 -11.09
N THR A 178 -19.36 -2.75 -10.67
CA THR A 178 -20.66 -2.89 -11.32
C THR A 178 -21.53 -1.67 -11.14
N THR A 179 -21.51 -1.03 -9.98
CA THR A 179 -22.26 0.21 -9.73
C THR A 179 -21.69 1.39 -10.53
N SER A 180 -20.38 1.48 -10.71
CA SER A 180 -19.75 2.54 -11.54
C SER A 180 -20.09 2.39 -13.03
N LEU A 181 -20.20 1.17 -13.54
CA LEU A 181 -20.59 0.90 -14.91
C LEU A 181 -22.07 1.19 -15.17
N SER A 182 -22.94 1.01 -14.18
CA SER A 182 -24.37 1.32 -14.34
C SER A 182 -24.66 2.83 -14.40
N LEU A 183 -23.80 3.66 -13.82
CA LEU A 183 -23.91 5.12 -13.88
C LEU A 183 -23.43 5.74 -15.20
N ILE A 184 -22.72 4.98 -16.03
CA ILE A 184 -22.25 5.44 -17.36
C ILE A 184 -23.32 5.18 -18.44
N HIS A 185 -24.35 4.37 -18.15
CA HIS A 185 -25.41 4.02 -19.09
C HIS A 185 -26.73 4.81 -18.87
N ILE A 186 -26.74 5.88 -18.06
CA ILE A 186 -27.80 6.87 -17.94
C ILE A 186 -27.28 8.23 -18.44
#